data_d64ae2ad65ca32d119dc5c2f4600a559
#
_entry.id   d64ae2ad65ca32d119dc5c2f4600a559
#
_cell.length_a   1.000
_cell.length_b   1.000
_cell.length_c   1.000
_cell.angle_alpha   90.00
_cell.angle_beta   90.00
_cell.angle_gamma   90.00
#
_symmetry.space_group_name_H-M   'P 1'
#
loop_
_entity.id
_entity.type
_entity.pdbx_description
1 polymer ?
#
loop_
_entity_poly.entity_id
_entity_poly.type
_entity_poly.pdbx_seq_one_letter_code
_entity_poly.pdbx_strand_id
1 'polypeptide(L)'
;MVNVHASGGIEMMKAAIEGLEEGKTSGKRPLCIAVTCLTSLDQDVLDNQLLIHEPLENVVLKWAQNAKEAGLDGVVCSPLESKIIHDHLGKEFLTVTPGIRLASDNVNDQKRVTTPAMAKELTSSYIVVGRTITGSQDPLATYKKVYQDFQGE
;
A
#
# COMPACT_ATOMS: atom_id res chain seq x y z
N MET A 1 5.12 0.93 12.57
CA MET A 1 3.90 0.97 11.72
C MET A 1 3.20 -0.37 11.87
N VAL A 2 1.88 -0.36 11.96
CA VAL A 2 1.00 -1.54 11.98
C VAL A 2 -0.07 -1.39 10.91
N ASN A 3 -0.77 -2.47 10.56
CA ASN A 3 -1.83 -2.39 9.57
C ASN A 3 -3.08 -3.19 9.98
N VAL A 4 -4.21 -2.73 9.49
CA VAL A 4 -5.51 -3.42 9.48
C VAL A 4 -5.99 -3.59 8.04
N HIS A 5 -7.15 -4.22 7.82
CA HIS A 5 -7.76 -4.29 6.49
C HIS A 5 -8.96 -3.32 6.40
N ALA A 6 -9.00 -2.48 5.35
CA ALA A 6 -10.05 -1.49 5.15
C ALA A 6 -11.45 -2.12 5.00
N SER A 7 -11.51 -3.37 4.51
CA SER A 7 -12.76 -4.15 4.41
C SER A 7 -13.45 -4.40 5.76
N GLY A 8 -12.76 -4.21 6.89
CA GLY A 8 -13.34 -4.27 8.22
C GLY A 8 -14.26 -3.08 8.57
N GLY A 9 -14.26 -2.03 7.74
CA GLY A 9 -15.10 -0.85 7.90
C GLY A 9 -14.55 0.18 8.89
N ILE A 10 -15.20 1.34 8.91
CA ILE A 10 -14.75 2.53 9.67
C ILE A 10 -14.67 2.24 11.16
N GLU A 11 -15.67 1.58 11.75
CA GLU A 11 -15.71 1.35 13.20
C GLU A 11 -14.59 0.40 13.67
N MET A 12 -14.28 -0.64 12.89
CA MET A 12 -13.13 -1.50 13.19
C MET A 12 -11.81 -0.72 13.13
N MET A 13 -11.66 0.15 12.13
CA MET A 13 -10.46 0.97 11.98
C MET A 13 -10.32 2.00 13.11
N LYS A 14 -11.42 2.63 13.56
CA LYS A 14 -11.42 3.51 14.74
C LYS A 14 -11.01 2.76 16.00
N ALA A 15 -11.59 1.59 16.25
CA ALA A 15 -11.23 0.76 17.39
C ALA A 15 -9.75 0.37 17.41
N ALA A 16 -9.15 0.12 16.21
CA ALA A 16 -7.72 -0.12 16.10
C ALA A 16 -6.88 1.11 16.52
N ILE A 17 -7.29 2.32 16.12
CA ILE A 17 -6.63 3.56 16.55
C ILE A 17 -6.75 3.74 18.06
N GLU A 18 -7.94 3.55 18.62
CA GLU A 18 -8.18 3.64 20.07
C GLU A 18 -7.27 2.67 20.86
N GLY A 19 -7.21 1.40 20.45
CA GLY A 19 -6.34 0.42 21.07
C GLY A 19 -4.84 0.77 20.97
N LEU A 20 -4.41 1.40 19.87
CA LEU A 20 -3.03 1.87 19.73
C LEU A 20 -2.74 3.10 20.62
N GLU A 21 -3.71 3.97 20.81
CA GLU A 21 -3.59 5.12 21.73
C GLU A 21 -3.55 4.64 23.19
N GLU A 22 -4.40 3.70 23.58
CA GLU A 22 -4.42 3.12 24.93
C GLU A 22 -3.15 2.33 25.24
N GLY A 23 -2.65 1.56 24.28
CA GLY A 23 -1.47 0.71 24.45
C GLY A 23 -0.14 1.45 24.39
N LYS A 24 -0.09 2.72 24.04
CA LYS A 24 1.16 3.47 24.00
C LYS A 24 1.73 3.72 25.41
N THR A 25 3.01 3.44 25.59
CA THR A 25 3.70 3.63 26.88
C THR A 25 4.30 5.03 27.02
N SER A 26 4.57 5.71 25.91
CA SER A 26 5.09 7.08 25.85
C SER A 26 5.00 7.63 24.41
N GLY A 27 4.98 8.96 24.28
CA GLY A 27 5.09 9.64 22.98
C GLY A 27 3.88 9.42 22.07
N LYS A 28 4.17 9.23 20.76
CA LYS A 28 3.17 9.01 19.72
C LYS A 28 2.89 7.51 19.55
N ARG A 29 1.63 7.16 19.23
CA ARG A 29 1.30 5.79 18.81
C ARG A 29 2.06 5.41 17.53
N PRO A 30 2.25 4.12 17.24
CA PRO A 30 2.73 3.68 15.93
C PRO A 30 1.77 4.14 14.82
N LEU A 31 2.31 4.41 13.64
CA LEU A 31 1.49 4.65 12.46
C LEU A 31 0.59 3.45 12.19
N CYS A 32 -0.68 3.70 11.87
CA CYS A 32 -1.66 2.68 11.51
C CYS A 32 -2.14 2.93 10.09
N ILE A 33 -2.05 1.94 9.22
CA ILE A 33 -2.46 2.01 7.83
C ILE A 33 -3.49 0.91 7.51
N ALA A 34 -4.31 1.10 6.50
CA ALA A 34 -5.29 0.10 6.09
C ALA A 34 -4.90 -0.56 4.76
N VAL A 35 -4.91 -1.88 4.70
CA VAL A 35 -4.79 -2.60 3.43
C VAL A 35 -6.10 -2.42 2.66
N THR A 36 -6.00 -1.85 1.46
CA THR A 36 -7.10 -1.75 0.49
C THR A 36 -7.19 -3.04 -0.33
N CYS A 37 -7.17 -2.97 -1.65
CA CYS A 37 -7.13 -4.16 -2.50
C CYS A 37 -5.70 -4.67 -2.67
N LEU A 38 -5.49 -5.97 -2.51
CA LEU A 38 -4.19 -6.60 -2.76
C LEU A 38 -3.78 -6.43 -4.23
N THR A 39 -2.48 -6.27 -4.50
CA THR A 39 -1.94 -6.13 -5.87
C THR A 39 -2.07 -7.39 -6.72
N SER A 40 -2.45 -8.51 -6.12
CA SER A 40 -2.83 -9.76 -6.80
C SER A 40 -4.30 -9.78 -7.25
N LEU A 41 -5.14 -8.87 -6.77
CA LEU A 41 -6.54 -8.75 -7.17
C LEU A 41 -6.67 -7.95 -8.47
N ASP A 42 -7.62 -8.35 -9.29
CA ASP A 42 -8.09 -7.63 -10.46
C ASP A 42 -9.63 -7.46 -10.40
N GLN A 43 -10.20 -6.87 -11.44
CA GLN A 43 -11.64 -6.63 -11.50
C GLN A 43 -12.45 -7.93 -11.48
N ASP A 44 -11.95 -9.01 -12.13
CA ASP A 44 -12.63 -10.30 -12.15
C ASP A 44 -12.79 -10.89 -10.74
N VAL A 45 -11.74 -10.79 -9.92
CA VAL A 45 -11.80 -11.24 -8.51
C VAL A 45 -12.76 -10.38 -7.70
N LEU A 46 -12.77 -9.04 -7.91
CA LEU A 46 -13.74 -8.17 -7.25
C LEU A 46 -15.18 -8.58 -7.58
N ASP A 47 -15.49 -8.71 -8.87
CA ASP A 47 -16.84 -8.97 -9.34
C ASP A 47 -17.34 -10.36 -8.95
N ASN A 48 -16.52 -11.38 -9.15
CA ASN A 48 -16.97 -12.77 -9.11
C ASN A 48 -16.65 -13.53 -7.81
N GLN A 49 -15.64 -13.07 -7.04
CA GLN A 49 -15.25 -13.73 -5.79
C GLN A 49 -15.61 -12.88 -4.56
N LEU A 50 -15.48 -11.55 -4.65
CA LEU A 50 -15.82 -10.63 -3.57
C LEU A 50 -17.21 -10.01 -3.72
N LEU A 51 -17.86 -10.19 -4.88
CA LEU A 51 -19.21 -9.69 -5.21
C LEU A 51 -19.29 -8.15 -5.08
N ILE A 52 -18.21 -7.46 -5.43
CA ILE A 52 -18.12 -6.01 -5.44
C ILE A 52 -18.11 -5.56 -6.91
N HIS A 53 -19.24 -5.07 -7.41
CA HIS A 53 -19.46 -4.69 -8.82
C HIS A 53 -19.13 -3.23 -9.11
N GLU A 54 -18.13 -2.67 -8.45
CA GLU A 54 -17.61 -1.33 -8.65
C GLU A 54 -16.21 -1.40 -9.28
N PRO A 55 -15.81 -0.41 -10.12
CA PRO A 55 -14.45 -0.35 -10.61
C PRO A 55 -13.42 -0.42 -9.47
N LEU A 56 -12.39 -1.25 -9.62
CA LEU A 56 -11.38 -1.49 -8.60
C LEU A 56 -10.78 -0.18 -8.05
N GLU A 57 -10.53 0.79 -8.91
CA GLU A 57 -10.00 2.10 -8.53
C GLU A 57 -10.97 2.86 -7.60
N ASN A 58 -12.28 2.79 -7.86
CA ASN A 58 -13.30 3.39 -7.01
C ASN A 58 -13.35 2.73 -5.64
N VAL A 59 -13.23 1.40 -5.59
CA VAL A 59 -13.20 0.64 -4.34
C VAL A 59 -11.99 1.03 -3.51
N VAL A 60 -10.80 1.08 -4.12
CA VAL A 60 -9.57 1.47 -3.45
C VAL A 60 -9.66 2.89 -2.91
N LEU A 61 -10.13 3.85 -3.73
CA LEU A 61 -10.28 5.24 -3.30
C LEU A 61 -11.31 5.37 -2.16
N LYS A 62 -12.46 4.69 -2.27
CA LYS A 62 -13.48 4.71 -1.21
C LYS A 62 -12.95 4.14 0.09
N TRP A 63 -12.20 3.04 0.05
CA TRP A 63 -11.61 2.44 1.23
C TRP A 63 -10.50 3.31 1.83
N ALA A 64 -9.73 4.03 1.00
CA ALA A 64 -8.76 5.02 1.47
C ALA A 64 -9.44 6.20 2.16
N GLN A 65 -10.56 6.69 1.63
CA GLN A 65 -11.38 7.72 2.27
C GLN A 65 -11.90 7.27 3.65
N ASN A 66 -12.43 6.04 3.73
CA ASN A 66 -12.91 5.46 4.98
C ASN A 66 -11.78 5.33 6.01
N ALA A 67 -10.57 4.92 5.57
CA ALA A 67 -9.40 4.83 6.43
C ALA A 67 -8.99 6.21 6.97
N LYS A 68 -9.01 7.24 6.14
CA LYS A 68 -8.73 8.62 6.57
C LYS A 68 -9.79 9.13 7.54
N GLU A 69 -11.07 8.86 7.27
CA GLU A 69 -12.19 9.22 8.16
C GLU A 69 -12.06 8.55 9.53
N ALA A 70 -11.58 7.30 9.56
CA ALA A 70 -11.31 6.56 10.79
C ALA A 70 -10.07 7.04 11.56
N GLY A 71 -9.30 8.00 11.02
CA GLY A 71 -8.11 8.55 11.68
C GLY A 71 -6.82 7.76 11.45
N LEU A 72 -6.77 6.89 10.42
CA LEU A 72 -5.55 6.20 10.04
C LEU A 72 -4.56 7.13 9.32
N ASP A 73 -3.29 6.75 9.33
CA ASP A 73 -2.20 7.56 8.78
C ASP A 73 -1.96 7.32 7.29
N GLY A 74 -2.57 6.28 6.71
CA GLY A 74 -2.40 5.94 5.30
C GLY A 74 -3.00 4.59 4.92
N VAL A 75 -2.64 4.12 3.74
CA VAL A 75 -3.10 2.85 3.20
C VAL A 75 -1.98 2.04 2.54
N VAL A 76 -2.21 0.73 2.42
CA VAL A 76 -1.49 -0.14 1.49
C VAL A 76 -2.32 -0.23 0.20
N CYS A 77 -1.71 0.12 -0.93
CA CYS A 77 -2.35 0.14 -2.25
C CYS A 77 -1.33 -0.16 -3.35
N SER A 78 -1.75 -0.30 -4.60
CA SER A 78 -0.80 -0.35 -5.72
C SER A 78 -0.14 1.02 -5.95
N PRO A 79 1.11 1.09 -6.44
CA PRO A 79 1.69 2.35 -6.89
C PRO A 79 0.81 3.10 -7.90
N LEU A 80 0.07 2.37 -8.75
CA LEU A 80 -0.84 2.93 -9.75
C LEU A 80 -1.96 3.79 -9.14
N GLU A 81 -2.31 3.54 -7.87
CA GLU A 81 -3.36 4.24 -7.14
C GLU A 81 -2.83 5.38 -6.25
N SER A 82 -1.51 5.45 -6.03
CA SER A 82 -0.92 6.45 -5.11
C SER A 82 -1.27 7.88 -5.50
N LYS A 83 -1.20 8.18 -6.80
CA LYS A 83 -1.48 9.54 -7.28
C LYS A 83 -2.92 9.95 -7.04
N ILE A 84 -3.91 9.11 -7.37
CA ILE A 84 -5.32 9.45 -7.15
C ILE A 84 -5.65 9.56 -5.67
N ILE A 85 -5.05 8.72 -4.83
CA ILE A 85 -5.20 8.82 -3.37
C ILE A 85 -4.68 10.17 -2.88
N HIS A 86 -3.47 10.58 -3.28
CA HIS A 86 -2.90 11.86 -2.88
C HIS A 86 -3.67 13.07 -3.42
N ASP A 87 -4.19 12.99 -4.64
CA ASP A 87 -4.99 14.06 -5.25
C ASP A 87 -6.30 14.30 -4.46
N HIS A 88 -6.90 13.25 -3.87
CA HIS A 88 -8.14 13.35 -3.11
C HIS A 88 -7.94 13.52 -1.60
N LEU A 89 -6.90 12.91 -1.04
CA LEU A 89 -6.71 12.83 0.40
C LEU A 89 -5.51 13.65 0.92
N GLY A 90 -4.74 14.23 0.01
CA GLY A 90 -3.55 15.01 0.35
C GLY A 90 -2.29 14.15 0.47
N LYS A 91 -1.13 14.77 0.25
CA LYS A 91 0.18 14.11 0.21
C LYS A 91 0.65 13.57 1.55
N GLU A 92 0.07 14.06 2.66
CA GLU A 92 0.39 13.60 4.01
C GLU A 92 -0.25 12.25 4.35
N PHE A 93 -1.27 11.84 3.58
CA PHE A 93 -1.89 10.53 3.75
C PHE A 93 -1.05 9.47 3.06
N LEU A 94 -0.37 8.63 3.84
CA LEU A 94 0.68 7.74 3.37
C LEU A 94 0.16 6.66 2.42
N THR A 95 0.93 6.39 1.37
CA THR A 95 0.75 5.24 0.50
C THR A 95 1.94 4.30 0.64
N VAL A 96 1.68 3.07 1.07
CA VAL A 96 2.67 1.99 1.22
C VAL A 96 2.39 0.97 0.13
N THR A 97 3.32 0.82 -0.82
CA THR A 97 3.00 0.17 -2.08
C THR A 97 3.83 -1.10 -2.32
N PRO A 98 3.22 -2.29 -2.19
CA PRO A 98 3.79 -3.55 -2.67
C PRO A 98 3.63 -3.68 -4.21
N GLY A 99 4.05 -4.83 -4.75
CA GLY A 99 3.99 -5.07 -6.19
C GLY A 99 5.18 -4.48 -6.94
N ILE A 100 6.29 -4.25 -6.24
CA ILE A 100 7.50 -3.68 -6.82
C ILE A 100 8.41 -4.81 -7.35
N ARG A 101 8.89 -4.64 -8.58
CA ARG A 101 9.81 -5.56 -9.27
C ARG A 101 10.87 -4.78 -10.01
N LEU A 102 12.07 -5.33 -10.13
CA LEU A 102 13.03 -4.84 -11.10
C LEU A 102 12.59 -5.26 -12.52
N ALA A 103 13.00 -4.51 -13.53
CA ALA A 103 12.63 -4.79 -14.93
C ALA A 103 13.05 -6.19 -15.42
N SER A 104 14.04 -6.80 -14.76
CA SER A 104 14.54 -8.15 -15.03
C SER A 104 13.76 -9.27 -14.34
N ASP A 105 12.84 -8.95 -13.44
CA ASP A 105 12.19 -9.93 -12.59
C ASP A 105 10.97 -10.57 -13.27
N ASN A 106 10.65 -11.81 -12.86
CA ASN A 106 9.39 -12.45 -13.21
C ASN A 106 8.24 -11.84 -12.40
N VAL A 107 7.10 -11.62 -13.05
CA VAL A 107 5.91 -11.01 -12.46
C VAL A 107 5.25 -11.92 -11.39
N ASN A 108 5.38 -13.26 -11.55
CA ASN A 108 4.77 -14.28 -10.69
C ASN A 108 3.24 -14.08 -10.53
N ASP A 109 2.76 -14.03 -9.27
CA ASP A 109 1.36 -13.87 -8.87
C ASP A 109 0.87 -12.41 -8.87
N GLN A 110 1.75 -11.45 -9.11
CA GLN A 110 1.40 -10.03 -9.09
C GLN A 110 0.83 -9.59 -10.43
N LYS A 111 -0.38 -9.04 -10.43
CA LYS A 111 -1.07 -8.56 -11.64
C LYS A 111 -0.81 -7.07 -11.90
N ARG A 112 -0.51 -6.30 -10.86
CA ARG A 112 -0.30 -4.85 -10.89
C ARG A 112 1.09 -4.50 -10.37
N VAL A 113 2.10 -4.65 -11.24
CA VAL A 113 3.51 -4.44 -10.89
C VAL A 113 4.06 -3.14 -11.46
N THR A 114 5.01 -2.55 -10.73
CA THR A 114 5.77 -1.37 -11.17
C THR A 114 7.24 -1.51 -10.77
N THR A 115 8.10 -0.72 -11.37
CA THR A 115 9.50 -0.60 -10.92
C THR A 115 9.62 0.39 -9.75
N PRO A 116 10.73 0.38 -8.98
CA PRO A 116 10.97 1.38 -7.94
C PRO A 116 10.90 2.81 -8.47
N ALA A 117 11.53 3.09 -9.62
CA ALA A 117 11.51 4.41 -10.26
C ALA A 117 10.07 4.84 -10.63
N MET A 118 9.28 3.95 -11.24
CA MET A 118 7.87 4.25 -11.54
C MET A 118 7.06 4.50 -10.27
N ALA A 119 7.28 3.75 -9.19
CA ALA A 119 6.58 3.97 -7.93
C ALA A 119 6.89 5.35 -7.34
N LYS A 120 8.12 5.84 -7.49
CA LYS A 120 8.50 7.22 -7.13
C LYS A 120 7.76 8.25 -8.00
N GLU A 121 7.76 8.10 -9.32
CA GLU A 121 7.04 8.99 -10.24
C GLU A 121 5.55 9.04 -9.94
N LEU A 122 4.97 7.90 -9.53
CA LEU A 122 3.58 7.76 -9.09
C LEU A 122 3.34 8.23 -7.64
N THR A 123 4.35 8.85 -7.02
CA THR A 123 4.29 9.47 -5.70
C THR A 123 4.06 8.51 -4.51
N SER A 124 4.42 7.23 -4.64
CA SER A 124 4.38 6.31 -3.49
C SER A 124 5.20 6.85 -2.31
N SER A 125 4.62 6.88 -1.11
CA SER A 125 5.34 7.34 0.10
C SER A 125 6.40 6.33 0.53
N TYR A 126 6.05 5.04 0.47
CA TYR A 126 6.93 3.90 0.77
C TYR A 126 6.69 2.77 -0.22
N ILE A 127 7.73 1.99 -0.50
CA ILE A 127 7.62 0.76 -1.31
C ILE A 127 7.90 -0.47 -0.46
N VAL A 128 7.21 -1.58 -0.78
CA VAL A 128 7.46 -2.88 -0.17
C VAL A 128 8.05 -3.81 -1.21
N VAL A 129 9.29 -4.22 -1.00
CA VAL A 129 10.04 -5.06 -1.94
C VAL A 129 10.44 -6.36 -1.23
N GLY A 130 9.80 -7.45 -1.63
CA GLY A 130 10.01 -8.78 -1.03
C GLY A 130 10.93 -9.65 -1.89
N ARG A 131 10.32 -10.55 -2.67
CA ARG A 131 11.02 -11.62 -3.43
C ARG A 131 12.12 -11.14 -4.36
N THR A 132 12.00 -9.95 -4.92
CA THR A 132 13.05 -9.29 -5.71
C THR A 132 14.37 -9.22 -4.93
N ILE A 133 14.32 -8.90 -3.63
CA ILE A 133 15.50 -8.82 -2.76
C ILE A 133 15.83 -10.19 -2.20
N THR A 134 14.88 -10.84 -1.53
CA THR A 134 15.14 -12.07 -0.76
C THR A 134 15.44 -13.29 -1.63
N GLY A 135 15.01 -13.29 -2.89
CA GLY A 135 15.28 -14.34 -3.88
C GLY A 135 16.49 -14.06 -4.79
N SER A 136 17.17 -12.92 -4.64
CA SER A 136 18.34 -12.59 -5.45
C SER A 136 19.59 -13.31 -4.95
N GLN A 137 20.60 -13.46 -5.84
CA GLN A 137 21.90 -14.03 -5.48
C GLN A 137 22.67 -13.13 -4.51
N ASP A 138 22.49 -11.80 -4.60
CA ASP A 138 23.06 -10.81 -3.69
C ASP A 138 21.95 -9.88 -3.19
N PRO A 139 21.29 -10.22 -2.06
CA PRO A 139 20.22 -9.41 -1.50
C PRO A 139 20.65 -7.99 -1.12
N LEU A 140 21.89 -7.80 -0.68
CA LEU A 140 22.40 -6.49 -0.28
C LEU A 140 22.59 -5.56 -1.49
N ALA A 141 23.21 -6.06 -2.55
CA ALA A 141 23.38 -5.31 -3.80
C ALA A 141 22.00 -4.97 -4.41
N THR A 142 21.10 -5.94 -4.42
CA THR A 142 19.73 -5.75 -4.93
C THR A 142 18.96 -4.71 -4.10
N TYR A 143 19.05 -4.75 -2.77
CA TYR A 143 18.45 -3.73 -1.91
C TYR A 143 18.98 -2.34 -2.23
N LYS A 144 20.31 -2.18 -2.35
CA LYS A 144 20.92 -0.90 -2.68
C LYS A 144 20.43 -0.35 -4.02
N LYS A 145 20.34 -1.23 -5.04
CA LYS A 145 19.82 -0.86 -6.36
C LYS A 145 18.36 -0.39 -6.27
N VAL A 146 17.49 -1.15 -5.60
CA VAL A 146 16.08 -0.77 -5.39
C VAL A 146 15.97 0.57 -4.68
N TYR A 147 16.78 0.79 -3.66
CA TYR A 147 16.81 2.05 -2.91
C TYR A 147 17.22 3.23 -3.81
N GLN A 148 18.30 3.09 -4.56
CA GLN A 148 18.77 4.12 -5.51
C GLN A 148 17.71 4.42 -6.58
N ASP A 149 17.14 3.40 -7.20
CA ASP A 149 16.08 3.55 -8.21
C ASP A 149 14.85 4.29 -7.65
N PHE A 150 14.49 4.04 -6.36
CA PHE A 150 13.37 4.72 -5.71
C PHE A 150 13.72 6.14 -5.26
N GLN A 151 14.96 6.42 -4.84
CA GLN A 151 15.40 7.78 -4.52
C GLN A 151 15.64 8.63 -5.77
N GLY A 152 15.93 8.01 -6.93
CA GLY A 152 16.24 8.66 -8.19
C GLY A 152 17.68 9.16 -8.22
N GLU A 153 18.58 8.37 -7.62
CA GLU A 153 20.02 8.61 -7.59
C GLU A 153 20.75 7.82 -8.67
#